data_f06bbc30174a9dcf983f29621ed2b62c
#
_entry.id   f06bbc30174a9dcf983f29621ed2b62c
#
_cell.length_a   1.000
_cell.length_b   1.000
_cell.length_c   1.000
_cell.angle_alpha   90.00
_cell.angle_beta   90.00
_cell.angle_gamma   90.00
#
_symmetry.space_group_name_H-M   'P 1'
#
loop_
_entity.id
_entity.type
_entity.pdbx_description
1 polymer ?
#
loop_
_entity_poly.entity_id
_entity_poly.type
_entity_poly.pdbx_seq_one_letter_code
_entity_poly.pdbx_strand_id
1 'polypeptide(L)' 'MGATIGDTLKELRKAKGKTVCEVATEIGITPSALSNYENNIRVPRDTIKIAIADYYKKPIQKIFFAKQVHET' A
#
# COMPACT_ATOMS: atom_id res chain seq x y z
N MET A 1 -5.27 5.85 -17.20
CA MET A 1 -4.87 5.91 -16.55
C MET A 1 -5.06 5.09 -15.43
N GLY A 2 -4.81 4.09 -15.08
CA GLY A 2 -4.95 3.29 -13.94
C GLY A 2 -4.38 3.91 -12.72
N ALA A 3 -4.76 3.38 -11.61
CA ALA A 3 -4.27 3.85 -10.36
C ALA A 3 -2.85 3.37 -10.13
N THR A 4 -2.08 4.18 -9.45
CA THR A 4 -0.74 3.78 -9.07
C THR A 4 -0.82 2.96 -7.79
N ILE A 5 0.29 2.36 -7.41
CA ILE A 5 0.35 1.64 -6.13
C ILE A 5 -0.02 2.59 -5.00
N GLY A 6 0.50 3.82 -5.03
CA GLY A 6 0.19 4.78 -4.00
C GLY A 6 -1.29 5.11 -3.92
N ASP A 7 -1.94 5.25 -5.08
CA ASP A 7 -3.37 5.51 -5.12
C ASP A 7 -4.14 4.36 -4.49
N THR A 8 -3.75 3.14 -4.80
CA THR A 8 -4.41 1.98 -4.23
C THR A 8 -4.25 1.95 -2.72
N LEU A 9 -3.07 2.26 -2.23
CA LEU A 9 -2.83 2.27 -0.80
C LEU A 9 -3.67 3.35 -0.11
N LYS A 10 -3.77 4.52 -0.72
CA LYS A 10 -4.60 5.58 -0.16
C LYS A 10 -6.05 5.17 -0.10
N GLU A 11 -6.54 4.54 -1.14
CA GLU A 11 -7.93 4.13 -1.17
C GLU A 11 -8.24 3.08 -0.12
N LEU A 12 -7.33 2.13 0.04
CA LEU A 12 -7.53 1.10 1.06
C LEU A 12 -7.54 1.72 2.45
N ARG A 13 -6.64 2.68 2.68
CA ARG A 13 -6.59 3.35 3.96
C ARG A 13 -7.86 4.14 4.24
N LYS A 14 -8.32 4.89 3.25
CA LYS A 14 -9.52 5.69 3.41
C LYS A 14 -10.75 4.82 3.62
N ALA A 15 -10.78 3.68 2.95
CA ALA A 15 -11.88 2.74 3.12
C ALA A 15 -11.97 2.22 4.56
N LYS A 16 -10.83 2.14 5.24
CA LYS A 16 -10.83 1.75 6.65
C LYS A 16 -11.07 2.93 7.58
N GLY A 17 -11.11 4.14 7.04
CA GLY A 17 -11.34 5.33 7.85
C GLY A 17 -10.17 5.66 8.76
N LYS A 18 -8.95 5.36 8.33
CA LYS A 18 -7.79 5.56 9.18
C LYS A 18 -6.82 6.58 8.61
N THR A 19 -6.05 7.19 9.49
CA THR A 19 -5.03 8.16 9.09
C THR A 19 -3.75 7.42 8.74
N VAL A 20 -2.84 8.13 8.07
CA VAL A 20 -1.52 7.59 7.77
C VAL A 20 -0.82 7.14 9.06
N CYS A 21 -0.92 7.97 10.08
CA CYS A 21 -0.25 7.65 11.33
C CYS A 21 -0.79 6.37 11.96
N GLU A 22 -2.11 6.21 11.93
CA GLU A 22 -2.72 5.02 12.51
C GLU A 22 -2.30 3.76 11.77
N VAL A 23 -2.37 3.79 10.45
CA VAL A 23 -2.03 2.61 9.67
C VAL A 23 -0.55 2.28 9.80
N ALA A 24 0.30 3.30 9.73
CA ALA A 24 1.74 3.08 9.85
C ALA A 24 2.06 2.42 11.17
N THR A 25 1.47 2.92 12.24
CA THR A 25 1.69 2.36 13.56
C THR A 25 1.23 0.91 13.62
N GLU A 26 0.09 0.62 13.05
CA GLU A 26 -0.45 -0.74 13.11
C GLU A 26 0.35 -1.72 12.27
N ILE A 27 0.92 -1.25 11.18
CA ILE A 27 1.76 -2.11 10.35
C ILE A 27 3.16 -2.25 10.95
N GLY A 28 3.59 -1.26 11.69
CA GLY A 28 4.93 -1.27 12.28
C GLY A 28 5.96 -0.50 11.50
N ILE A 29 5.53 0.52 10.75
CA ILE A 29 6.44 1.38 10.01
C ILE A 29 6.21 2.81 10.45
N THR A 30 7.06 3.73 9.99
CA THR A 30 6.89 5.12 10.35
C THR A 30 5.85 5.77 9.47
N PRO A 31 5.19 6.83 9.94
CA PRO A 31 4.26 7.56 9.09
C PRO A 31 4.92 8.11 7.83
N SER A 32 6.17 8.54 7.93
CA SER A 32 6.88 9.03 6.77
C SER A 32 7.07 7.95 5.73
N ALA A 33 7.36 6.73 6.15
CA ALA A 33 7.52 5.63 5.23
C ALA A 33 6.21 5.36 4.50
N LEU A 34 5.11 5.29 5.23
CA LEU A 34 3.83 5.03 4.59
C LEU A 34 3.45 6.16 3.65
N SER A 35 3.68 7.39 4.05
CA SER A 35 3.41 8.53 3.21
C SER A 35 4.19 8.44 1.90
N ASN A 36 5.46 8.05 1.98
CA ASN A 36 6.28 7.91 0.79
C ASN A 36 5.72 6.83 -0.14
N TYR A 37 5.22 5.74 0.42
CA TYR A 37 4.62 4.70 -0.40
C TYR A 37 3.34 5.18 -1.05
N GLU A 38 2.51 5.90 -0.31
CA GLU A 38 1.25 6.41 -0.84
C GLU A 38 1.44 7.48 -1.90
N ASN A 39 2.56 8.16 -1.87
CA ASN A 39 2.84 9.21 -2.83
C ASN A 39 3.78 8.77 -3.94
N ASN A 40 4.04 7.48 -4.01
CA ASN A 40 4.89 6.90 -5.05
C ASN A 40 6.32 7.41 -5.03
N ILE A 41 6.78 7.91 -3.88
CA ILE A 41 8.15 8.35 -3.71
C ILE A 41 9.06 7.17 -3.48
N ARG A 42 8.56 6.14 -2.81
CA ARG A 42 9.31 4.94 -2.57
C ARG A 42 8.44 3.74 -2.78
N VAL A 43 9.05 2.62 -3.10
CA VAL A 43 8.37 1.34 -3.23
C VAL A 43 8.72 0.50 -2.00
N PRO A 44 7.73 -0.06 -1.30
CA PRO A 44 8.07 -0.87 -0.13
C PRO A 44 8.80 -2.13 -0.52
N ARG A 45 9.68 -2.59 0.38
CA ARG A 45 10.38 -3.83 0.13
C ARG A 45 9.41 -4.98 0.38
N ASP A 46 9.81 -6.18 -0.02
CA ASP A 46 8.90 -7.33 -0.01
C ASP A 46 8.28 -7.60 1.35
N THR A 47 9.05 -7.52 2.41
CA THR A 47 8.48 -7.78 3.74
C THR A 47 7.40 -6.77 4.10
N ILE A 48 7.59 -5.52 3.69
CA ILE A 48 6.60 -4.49 3.95
C ILE A 48 5.38 -4.68 3.06
N LYS A 49 5.58 -5.10 1.82
CA LYS A 49 4.45 -5.39 0.94
C LYS A 49 3.56 -6.47 1.54
N ILE A 50 4.16 -7.50 2.07
CA ILE A 50 3.41 -8.58 2.69
C ILE A 50 2.65 -8.07 3.91
N ALA A 51 3.30 -7.25 4.72
CA ALA A 51 2.65 -6.71 5.91
C ALA A 51 1.46 -5.82 5.53
N ILE A 52 1.62 -5.01 4.50
CA ILE A 52 0.54 -4.14 4.05
C ILE A 52 -0.62 -4.97 3.52
N ALA A 53 -0.33 -5.96 2.69
CA ALA A 53 -1.37 -6.80 2.13
C ALA A 53 -2.14 -7.54 3.21
N ASP A 54 -1.41 -8.05 4.20
CA ASP A 54 -2.01 -8.72 5.32
C ASP A 54 -2.88 -7.79 6.13
N TYR A 55 -2.41 -6.57 6.36
CA TYR A 55 -3.15 -5.59 7.13
C TYR A 55 -4.48 -5.27 6.45
N TYR A 56 -4.47 -5.09 5.14
CA TYR A 56 -5.69 -4.77 4.41
C TYR A 56 -6.47 -6.00 3.98
N LYS A 57 -5.96 -7.18 4.27
CA LYS A 57 -6.63 -8.44 3.94
C LYS A 57 -6.90 -8.57 2.46
N LYS A 58 -5.91 -8.21 1.68
CA LYS A 58 -5.99 -8.30 0.23
C LYS A 58 -4.77 -9.06 -0.27
N PRO A 59 -4.90 -9.79 -1.39
CA PRO A 59 -3.74 -10.45 -1.95
C PRO A 59 -2.70 -9.43 -2.36
N ILE A 60 -1.44 -9.74 -2.14
CA ILE A 60 -0.36 -8.83 -2.46
C ILE A 60 -0.38 -8.46 -3.93
N GLN A 61 -0.79 -9.38 -4.78
CA GLN A 61 -0.83 -9.11 -6.19
C GLN A 61 -1.86 -8.05 -6.56
N LYS A 62 -2.97 -8.01 -5.84
CA LYS A 62 -3.98 -7.02 -6.12
C LYS A 62 -3.52 -5.62 -5.81
N ILE A 63 -2.65 -5.46 -4.84
CA ILE A 63 -2.19 -4.16 -4.43
C ILE A 63 -0.99 -3.72 -5.26
N PHE A 64 0.00 -4.61 -5.40
CA PHE A 64 1.28 -4.20 -5.93
C PHE A 64 1.55 -4.63 -7.35
N PHE A 65 0.87 -5.66 -7.82
CA PHE A 65 1.18 -6.22 -9.13
C PHE A 65 0.02 -6.25 -10.10
N ALA A 66 -1.10 -5.67 -9.72
CA ALA A 66 -2.28 -5.77 -10.56
C ALA A 66 -2.07 -5.21 -11.95
N LYS A 67 -1.26 -4.13 -12.03
CA LYS A 67 -1.09 -3.53 -13.28
C LYS A 67 -0.19 -4.24 -14.17
N GLN A 68 0.57 -5.12 -13.70
CA GLN A 68 1.54 -5.75 -14.49
C GLN A 68 1.12 -7.01 -15.09
N VAL A 69 0.00 -7.48 -14.71
CA VAL A 69 -0.42 -8.72 -15.12
C VAL A 69 -0.69 -8.82 -16.56
N HIS A 70 -1.09 -7.80 -17.12
CA HIS A 70 -1.48 -7.88 -18.43
C HIS A 70 -0.45 -8.17 -19.37
N GLU A 71 0.59 -8.17 -19.15
CA GLU A 71 1.44 -8.25 -20.07
C GLU A 71 1.78 -9.36 -20.45
N THR A 72 1.80 -9.95 -20.53
CA THR A 72 2.15 -10.99 -20.87
C THR A 72 2.22 -11.49 -21.18
#